data_d4a53d2ca2e14ebc8d481fff3753f816
#
_entry.id   d4a53d2ca2e14ebc8d481fff3753f816
#
_cell.length_a   1.000
_cell.length_b   1.000
_cell.length_c   1.000
_cell.angle_alpha   90.00
_cell.angle_beta   90.00
_cell.angle_gamma   90.00
#
_symmetry.space_group_name_H-M   'P 1'
#
loop_
_entity.id
_entity.type
_entity.pdbx_description
1 polymer ?
#
loop_
_entity_poly.entity_id
_entity_poly.type
_entity_poly.pdbx_seq_one_letter_code
_entity_poly.pdbx_strand_id
1 'polypeptide(L)'
;MIARVFDCPVANEYGARDSGILAYTCPSGGIHITAENCIIEVLDPVTYEPVLNGQSGVLAITDLTNYVQPRLRYMLGDMGTLSTEECCCGGRLPLVPIIEKELLQRREEQMQNQKLYRKSYDTNYLDFVFVNDMGTLFKPDYITRHFKELLQRNNLKVIRVHDLRHPYVKHTTKNF
;
A
#
# COMPACT_ATOMS: atom_id res chain seq x y z
N MET A 1 12.07 14.87 6.71
CA MET A 1 12.97 15.01 7.90
C MET A 1 14.39 14.53 7.57
N ILE A 2 14.61 13.29 7.16
CA ILE A 2 15.94 12.70 6.87
C ILE A 2 16.73 13.53 5.85
N ALA A 3 16.16 13.80 4.66
CA ALA A 3 16.83 14.59 3.63
C ALA A 3 17.36 15.95 4.12
N ARG A 4 16.58 16.61 5.00
CA ARG A 4 16.95 17.91 5.56
C ARG A 4 18.05 17.82 6.62
N VAL A 5 18.08 16.74 7.39
CA VAL A 5 19.07 16.53 8.47
C VAL A 5 20.43 16.16 7.90
N PHE A 6 20.43 15.31 6.85
CA PHE A 6 21.65 14.80 6.25
C PHE A 6 22.06 15.52 4.96
N ASP A 7 21.27 16.52 4.55
CA ASP A 7 21.47 17.30 3.33
C ASP A 7 21.74 16.40 2.10
N CYS A 8 20.93 15.36 1.96
CA CYS A 8 21.07 14.41 0.86
C CYS A 8 19.70 13.93 0.36
N PRO A 9 19.59 13.50 -0.91
CA PRO A 9 18.39 12.85 -1.43
C PRO A 9 18.07 11.59 -0.63
N VAL A 10 16.78 11.32 -0.43
CA VAL A 10 16.29 10.10 0.20
C VAL A 10 15.61 9.25 -0.85
N ALA A 11 16.12 8.03 -1.07
CA ALA A 11 15.44 7.03 -1.86
C ALA A 11 14.55 6.16 -0.95
N ASN A 12 13.30 5.97 -1.35
CA ASN A 12 12.41 4.99 -0.75
C ASN A 12 12.55 3.66 -1.48
N GLU A 13 12.46 2.59 -0.73
CA GLU A 13 12.46 1.24 -1.25
C GLU A 13 11.11 0.58 -0.94
N TYR A 14 10.55 -0.12 -1.93
CA TYR A 14 9.44 -1.03 -1.75
C TYR A 14 9.97 -2.45 -1.83
N GLY A 15 9.69 -3.24 -0.81
CA GLY A 15 10.16 -4.61 -0.74
C GLY A 15 9.32 -5.46 0.19
N ALA A 16 9.50 -6.77 0.06
CA ALA A 16 8.88 -7.75 0.92
C ALA A 16 9.94 -8.57 1.64
N ARG A 17 9.63 -8.98 2.87
CA ARG A 17 10.54 -9.80 3.68
C ARG A 17 10.98 -11.08 2.94
N ASP A 18 10.07 -11.61 2.14
CA ASP A 18 10.27 -12.87 1.44
C ASP A 18 10.94 -12.71 0.07
N SER A 19 11.01 -11.50 -0.48
CA SER A 19 11.41 -11.27 -1.88
C SER A 19 12.40 -10.11 -2.06
N GLY A 20 12.93 -9.57 -0.95
CA GLY A 20 13.91 -8.49 -1.00
C GLY A 20 13.33 -7.18 -1.56
N ILE A 21 14.17 -6.40 -2.23
CA ILE A 21 13.82 -5.10 -2.81
C ILE A 21 13.16 -5.34 -4.16
N LEU A 22 11.92 -4.89 -4.29
CA LEU A 22 11.08 -5.06 -5.49
C LEU A 22 11.03 -3.80 -6.35
N ALA A 23 11.13 -2.62 -5.72
CA ALA A 23 11.16 -1.34 -6.41
C ALA A 23 11.88 -0.28 -5.57
N TYR A 24 12.36 0.76 -6.21
CA TYR A 24 13.05 1.88 -5.55
C TYR A 24 12.75 3.22 -6.23
N THR A 25 12.91 4.30 -5.47
CA THR A 25 12.70 5.66 -5.97
C THR A 25 13.87 6.10 -6.85
N CYS A 26 13.57 6.55 -8.05
CA CYS A 26 14.56 7.19 -8.94
C CYS A 26 14.84 8.65 -8.51
N PRO A 27 15.90 9.29 -9.04
CA PRO A 27 16.23 10.68 -8.73
C PRO A 27 15.12 11.69 -9.03
N SER A 28 14.18 11.35 -9.94
CA SER A 28 13.04 12.18 -10.29
C SER A 28 11.80 11.93 -9.41
N GLY A 29 11.91 11.07 -8.39
CA GLY A 29 10.84 10.77 -7.43
C GLY A 29 9.88 9.65 -7.85
N GLY A 30 9.99 9.09 -9.06
CA GLY A 30 9.21 7.93 -9.49
C GLY A 30 9.72 6.64 -8.85
N ILE A 31 8.83 5.70 -8.54
CA ILE A 31 9.20 4.37 -8.03
C ILE A 31 9.25 3.39 -9.20
N HIS A 32 10.37 2.69 -9.37
CA HIS A 32 10.60 1.75 -10.46
C HIS A 32 10.86 0.34 -9.96
N ILE A 33 10.27 -0.63 -10.66
CA ILE A 33 10.47 -2.05 -10.39
C ILE A 33 11.92 -2.44 -10.74
N THR A 34 12.54 -3.27 -9.88
CA THR A 34 13.83 -3.93 -10.14
C THR A 34 13.59 -5.10 -11.11
N ALA A 35 13.33 -4.79 -12.37
CA ALA A 35 12.91 -5.79 -13.38
C ALA A 35 13.97 -6.84 -13.68
N GLU A 36 15.22 -6.59 -13.34
CA GLU A 36 16.33 -7.54 -13.38
C GLU A 36 16.23 -8.61 -12.29
N ASN A 37 15.54 -8.34 -11.19
CA ASN A 37 15.44 -9.22 -10.03
C ASN A 37 14.07 -9.87 -9.88
N CYS A 38 13.02 -9.21 -10.37
CA CYS A 38 11.67 -9.71 -10.20
C CYS A 38 10.73 -9.30 -11.34
N ILE A 39 9.67 -10.09 -11.52
CA ILE A 39 8.51 -9.72 -12.32
C ILE A 39 7.39 -9.40 -11.33
N ILE A 40 6.75 -8.25 -11.50
CA ILE A 40 5.56 -7.86 -10.73
C ILE A 40 4.36 -7.87 -11.66
N GLU A 41 3.32 -8.60 -11.27
CA GLU A 41 2.02 -8.62 -11.91
C GLU A 41 1.00 -7.94 -10.99
N VAL A 42 0.07 -7.20 -11.56
CA VAL A 42 -1.09 -6.65 -10.85
C VAL A 42 -2.31 -7.46 -11.25
N LEU A 43 -2.93 -8.11 -10.27
CA LEU A 43 -4.00 -9.07 -10.48
C LEU A 43 -5.31 -8.58 -9.87
N ASP A 44 -6.42 -8.89 -10.50
CA ASP A 44 -7.73 -8.71 -9.91
C ASP A 44 -7.85 -9.50 -8.60
N PRO A 45 -8.32 -8.90 -7.50
CA PRO A 45 -8.35 -9.56 -6.18
C PRO A 45 -9.34 -10.72 -6.08
N VAL A 46 -10.25 -10.88 -7.05
CA VAL A 46 -11.27 -11.93 -7.06
C VAL A 46 -10.93 -13.03 -8.05
N THR A 47 -10.59 -12.64 -9.28
CA THR A 47 -10.33 -13.61 -10.37
C THR A 47 -8.88 -14.05 -10.46
N TYR A 48 -7.96 -13.27 -9.88
CA TYR A 48 -6.49 -13.42 -9.99
C TYR A 48 -5.97 -13.37 -11.44
N GLU A 49 -6.75 -12.80 -12.33
CA GLU A 49 -6.32 -12.53 -13.70
C GLU A 49 -5.57 -11.20 -13.76
N PRO A 50 -4.58 -11.05 -14.66
CA PRO A 50 -3.88 -9.78 -14.82
C PRO A 50 -4.84 -8.65 -15.21
N VAL A 51 -4.68 -7.50 -14.54
CA VAL A 51 -5.42 -6.29 -14.91
C VAL A 51 -4.63 -5.44 -15.89
N LEU A 52 -5.31 -4.52 -16.56
CA LEU A 52 -4.64 -3.58 -17.48
C LEU A 52 -3.79 -2.58 -16.68
N ASN A 53 -2.69 -2.10 -17.29
CA ASN A 53 -1.89 -1.04 -16.72
C ASN A 53 -2.75 0.19 -16.41
N GLY A 54 -2.48 0.82 -15.27
CA GLY A 54 -3.30 1.91 -14.74
C GLY A 54 -4.47 1.45 -13.85
N GLN A 55 -4.79 0.17 -13.84
CA GLN A 55 -5.76 -0.40 -12.91
C GLN A 55 -5.07 -0.91 -11.64
N SER A 56 -5.78 -0.81 -10.54
CA SER A 56 -5.32 -1.28 -9.23
C SER A 56 -5.68 -2.74 -9.01
N GLY A 57 -4.77 -3.49 -8.40
CA GLY A 57 -4.99 -4.88 -8.04
C GLY A 57 -4.01 -5.37 -7.00
N VAL A 58 -4.10 -6.64 -6.64
CA VAL A 58 -3.15 -7.28 -5.74
C VAL A 58 -1.84 -7.57 -6.45
N LEU A 59 -0.73 -7.39 -5.73
CA LEU A 59 0.60 -7.61 -6.28
C LEU A 59 0.99 -9.08 -6.14
N ALA A 60 1.33 -9.69 -7.27
CA ALA A 60 1.99 -10.97 -7.34
C ALA A 60 3.42 -10.80 -7.88
N ILE A 61 4.38 -11.50 -7.29
CA ILE A 61 5.76 -11.43 -7.72
C ILE A 61 6.28 -12.79 -8.19
N THR A 62 7.17 -12.74 -9.17
CA THR A 62 8.06 -13.84 -9.50
C THR A 62 9.50 -13.40 -9.24
N ASP A 63 10.16 -14.05 -8.29
CA ASP A 63 11.54 -13.78 -7.92
C ASP A 63 12.47 -14.50 -8.89
N LEU A 64 13.30 -13.74 -9.60
CA LEU A 64 14.22 -14.25 -10.61
C LEU A 64 15.61 -14.61 -10.02
N THR A 65 15.84 -14.30 -8.76
CA THR A 65 17.15 -14.41 -8.12
C THR A 65 17.26 -15.56 -7.11
N ASN A 66 16.13 -16.01 -6.56
CA ASN A 66 16.11 -17.04 -5.53
C ASN A 66 15.87 -18.43 -6.10
N TYR A 67 16.93 -19.12 -6.44
CA TYR A 67 16.90 -20.48 -7.00
C TYR A 67 16.71 -21.58 -5.96
N VAL A 68 16.96 -21.28 -4.68
CA VAL A 68 16.86 -22.27 -3.59
C VAL A 68 15.40 -22.44 -3.16
N GLN A 69 14.67 -21.33 -3.09
CA GLN A 69 13.24 -21.31 -2.79
C GLN A 69 12.52 -20.40 -3.80
N PRO A 70 12.32 -20.88 -5.03
CA PRO A 70 11.74 -20.06 -6.08
C PRO A 70 10.31 -19.63 -5.74
N ARG A 71 10.03 -18.35 -5.91
CA ARG A 71 8.70 -17.76 -5.74
C ARG A 71 8.15 -17.42 -7.11
N LEU A 72 7.16 -18.18 -7.53
CA LEU A 72 6.46 -17.96 -8.80
C LEU A 72 5.06 -17.44 -8.50
N ARG A 73 4.72 -16.26 -9.03
CA ARG A 73 3.42 -15.59 -8.81
C ARG A 73 3.02 -15.57 -7.34
N TYR A 74 3.98 -15.29 -6.48
CA TYR A 74 3.77 -15.24 -5.04
C TYR A 74 2.99 -13.98 -4.68
N MET A 75 1.84 -14.16 -4.01
CA MET A 75 0.96 -13.06 -3.61
C MET A 75 1.54 -12.34 -2.39
N LEU A 76 1.88 -11.05 -2.55
CA LEU A 76 2.40 -10.23 -1.46
C LEU A 76 1.34 -9.83 -0.44
N GLY A 77 0.08 -9.78 -0.85
CA GLY A 77 -1.01 -9.25 -0.05
C GLY A 77 -1.11 -7.73 -0.10
N ASP A 78 -0.19 -7.07 -0.78
CA ASP A 78 -0.21 -5.63 -1.03
C ASP A 78 -0.98 -5.33 -2.31
N MET A 79 -1.49 -4.10 -2.40
CA MET A 79 -2.14 -3.61 -3.60
C MET A 79 -1.26 -2.56 -4.29
N GLY A 80 -1.33 -2.51 -5.61
CA GLY A 80 -0.56 -1.58 -6.41
C GLY A 80 -1.15 -1.38 -7.80
N THR A 81 -0.51 -0.50 -8.56
CA THR A 81 -0.87 -0.15 -9.92
C THR A 81 0.41 0.01 -10.74
N LEU A 82 0.48 -0.61 -11.91
CA LEU A 82 1.53 -0.28 -12.87
C LEU A 82 1.12 0.99 -13.61
N SER A 83 1.97 2.02 -13.56
CA SER A 83 1.68 3.27 -14.27
C SER A 83 1.72 3.06 -15.79
N THR A 84 0.85 3.78 -16.48
CA THR A 84 0.88 3.89 -17.95
C THR A 84 1.79 5.02 -18.43
N GLU A 85 2.22 5.89 -17.52
CA GLU A 85 3.04 7.06 -17.82
C GLU A 85 4.53 6.72 -17.72
N GLU A 86 5.32 7.21 -18.65
CA GLU A 86 6.76 7.11 -18.58
C GLU A 86 7.31 8.11 -17.55
N CYS A 87 8.26 7.65 -16.74
CA CYS A 87 8.93 8.53 -15.81
C CYS A 87 9.92 9.46 -16.53
N CYS A 88 9.99 10.72 -16.10
CA CYS A 88 10.93 11.70 -16.65
C CYS A 88 12.42 11.32 -16.50
N CYS A 89 12.75 10.33 -15.68
CA CYS A 89 14.09 9.78 -15.61
C CYS A 89 14.43 8.82 -16.76
N GLY A 90 13.49 8.53 -17.66
CA GLY A 90 13.62 7.54 -18.74
C GLY A 90 13.52 6.08 -18.29
N GLY A 91 13.33 5.82 -16.99
CA GLY A 91 13.11 4.47 -16.44
C GLY A 91 11.73 3.95 -16.84
N ARG A 92 11.67 2.65 -17.16
CA ARG A 92 10.45 1.95 -17.50
C ARG A 92 9.87 1.24 -16.28
N LEU A 93 8.61 0.80 -16.38
CA LEU A 93 7.88 0.07 -15.37
C LEU A 93 7.73 0.83 -14.02
N PRO A 94 7.17 2.05 -14.04
CA PRO A 94 6.87 2.76 -12.80
C PRO A 94 5.74 2.04 -12.05
N LEU A 95 5.97 1.78 -10.77
CA LEU A 95 5.01 1.22 -9.83
C LEU A 95 4.45 2.34 -8.95
N VAL A 96 3.13 2.44 -8.86
CA VAL A 96 2.46 3.33 -7.90
C VAL A 96 1.85 2.47 -6.80
N PRO A 97 2.44 2.42 -5.60
CA PRO A 97 1.81 1.76 -4.46
C PRO A 97 0.47 2.43 -4.16
N ILE A 98 -0.59 1.65 -3.96
CA ILE A 98 -1.91 2.20 -3.60
C ILE A 98 -1.84 3.00 -2.29
N ILE A 99 -0.98 2.60 -1.36
CA ILE A 99 -0.78 3.32 -0.11
C ILE A 99 -0.49 4.81 -0.37
N GLU A 100 0.37 5.13 -1.34
CA GLU A 100 0.67 6.52 -1.68
C GLU A 100 -0.57 7.24 -2.21
N LYS A 101 -1.30 6.63 -3.13
CA LYS A 101 -2.54 7.18 -3.68
C LYS A 101 -3.59 7.42 -2.60
N GLU A 102 -3.81 6.44 -1.73
CA GLU A 102 -4.74 6.55 -0.61
C GLU A 102 -4.31 7.63 0.39
N LEU A 103 -3.01 7.75 0.68
CA LEU A 103 -2.48 8.78 1.56
C LEU A 103 -2.65 10.19 0.96
N LEU A 104 -2.43 10.36 -0.34
CA LEU A 104 -2.65 11.62 -1.04
C LEU A 104 -4.12 12.00 -1.04
N GLN A 105 -5.01 11.06 -1.34
CA GLN A 105 -6.45 11.27 -1.27
C GLN A 105 -6.88 11.67 0.15
N ARG A 106 -6.38 10.97 1.16
CA ARG A 106 -6.67 11.28 2.57
C ARG A 106 -6.20 12.67 2.97
N ARG A 107 -5.04 13.10 2.47
CA ARG A 107 -4.54 14.47 2.67
C ARG A 107 -5.46 15.52 2.05
N GLU A 108 -5.97 15.28 0.87
CA GLU A 108 -6.94 16.18 0.22
C GLU A 108 -8.23 16.27 1.02
N GLU A 109 -8.76 15.15 1.49
CA GLU A 109 -9.95 15.11 2.36
C GLU A 109 -9.73 15.91 3.65
N GLN A 110 -8.56 15.77 4.29
CA GLN A 110 -8.21 16.55 5.48
C GLN A 110 -8.17 18.05 5.18
N MET A 111 -7.60 18.46 4.06
CA MET A 111 -7.57 19.88 3.68
C MET A 111 -8.99 20.43 3.39
N GLN A 112 -9.87 19.62 2.80
CA GLN A 112 -11.26 19.98 2.59
C GLN A 112 -12.02 20.10 3.91
N ASN A 113 -11.86 19.15 4.82
CA ASN A 113 -12.46 19.17 6.16
C ASN A 113 -11.98 20.38 6.98
N GLN A 114 -10.69 20.71 6.92
CA GLN A 114 -10.16 21.92 7.56
C GLN A 114 -10.86 23.20 7.07
N LYS A 115 -11.09 23.32 5.76
CA LYS A 115 -11.83 24.46 5.18
C LYS A 115 -13.30 24.46 5.60
N LEU A 116 -13.93 23.28 5.68
CA LEU A 116 -15.34 23.12 6.03
C LEU A 116 -15.58 23.45 7.50
N TYR A 117 -14.84 22.85 8.41
CA TYR A 117 -15.04 22.98 9.86
C TYR A 117 -14.34 24.18 10.49
N ARG A 118 -13.41 24.83 9.77
CA ARG A 118 -12.74 26.09 10.17
C ARG A 118 -12.27 26.07 11.64
N LYS A 119 -12.90 26.91 12.48
CA LYS A 119 -12.54 27.06 13.91
C LYS A 119 -12.77 25.81 14.75
N SER A 120 -13.62 24.90 14.30
CA SER A 120 -13.93 23.64 14.99
C SER A 120 -12.96 22.51 14.62
N TYR A 121 -12.10 22.72 13.61
CA TYR A 121 -11.11 21.74 13.23
C TYR A 121 -9.90 21.81 14.16
N ASP A 122 -9.48 20.66 14.72
CA ASP A 122 -8.29 20.57 15.58
C ASP A 122 -7.02 20.63 14.74
N THR A 123 -6.22 21.67 14.94
CA THR A 123 -5.00 21.93 14.19
C THR A 123 -3.73 21.37 14.86
N ASN A 124 -3.86 20.72 16.03
CA ASN A 124 -2.70 20.16 16.75
C ASN A 124 -2.08 18.95 16.05
N TYR A 125 -2.82 18.32 15.13
CA TYR A 125 -2.44 17.05 14.48
C TYR A 125 -2.34 17.16 12.96
N LEU A 126 -2.01 18.34 12.43
CA LEU A 126 -1.90 18.58 10.97
C LEU A 126 -0.84 17.71 10.28
N ASP A 127 0.19 17.28 11.00
CA ASP A 127 1.26 16.42 10.51
C ASP A 127 0.89 14.92 10.53
N PHE A 128 -0.30 14.59 11.06
CA PHE A 128 -0.76 13.21 11.13
C PHE A 128 -1.68 12.86 9.96
N VAL A 129 -1.43 11.69 9.37
CA VAL A 129 -2.24 11.19 8.22
C VAL A 129 -3.61 10.70 8.67
N PHE A 130 -3.66 10.03 9.82
CA PHE A 130 -4.89 9.41 10.32
C PHE A 130 -5.50 10.21 11.47
N VAL A 131 -6.31 11.18 11.10
CA VAL A 131 -7.19 11.93 11.99
C VAL A 131 -8.65 11.76 11.52
N ASN A 132 -9.61 12.01 12.41
CA ASN A 132 -11.02 12.04 12.06
C ASN A 132 -11.38 13.32 11.27
N ASP A 133 -12.64 13.47 10.88
CA ASP A 133 -13.11 14.60 10.08
C ASP A 133 -12.91 15.96 10.77
N MET A 134 -12.82 15.98 12.10
CA MET A 134 -12.58 17.17 12.91
C MET A 134 -11.10 17.40 13.23
N GLY A 135 -10.17 16.63 12.67
CA GLY A 135 -8.73 16.76 12.88
C GLY A 135 -8.20 16.10 14.16
N THR A 136 -9.01 15.41 14.96
CA THR A 136 -8.55 14.73 16.17
C THR A 136 -8.05 13.32 15.90
N LEU A 137 -7.09 12.84 16.70
CA LEU A 137 -6.52 11.49 16.56
C LEU A 137 -7.55 10.39 16.82
N PHE A 138 -7.50 9.33 15.99
CA PHE A 138 -8.22 8.10 16.31
C PHE A 138 -7.60 7.41 17.53
N LYS A 139 -8.43 7.07 18.51
CA LYS A 139 -7.98 6.24 19.64
C LYS A 139 -7.73 4.80 19.14
N PRO A 140 -6.67 4.11 19.62
CA PRO A 140 -6.36 2.74 19.21
C PRO A 140 -7.54 1.78 19.36
N ASP A 141 -8.31 1.91 20.44
CA ASP A 141 -9.50 1.09 20.71
C ASP A 141 -10.62 1.30 19.68
N TYR A 142 -10.71 2.51 19.11
CA TYR A 142 -11.67 2.81 18.06
C TYR A 142 -11.43 1.94 16.83
N ILE A 143 -10.20 1.87 16.35
CA ILE A 143 -9.82 1.08 15.16
C ILE A 143 -10.12 -0.40 15.42
N THR A 144 -9.68 -0.95 16.54
CA THR A 144 -9.87 -2.37 16.88
C THR A 144 -11.34 -2.75 16.95
N ARG A 145 -12.17 -1.91 17.56
CA ARG A 145 -13.61 -2.15 17.70
C ARG A 145 -14.33 -2.07 16.36
N HIS A 146 -14.09 -1.02 15.58
CA HIS A 146 -14.72 -0.83 14.27
C HIS A 146 -14.31 -1.90 13.27
N PHE A 147 -13.06 -2.34 13.29
CA PHE A 147 -12.61 -3.45 12.46
C PHE A 147 -13.37 -4.74 12.79
N LYS A 148 -13.54 -5.04 14.07
CA LYS A 148 -14.36 -6.20 14.51
C LYS A 148 -15.81 -6.08 14.05
N GLU A 149 -16.43 -4.91 14.22
CA GLU A 149 -17.80 -4.65 13.77
C GLU A 149 -17.94 -4.78 12.24
N LEU A 150 -16.95 -4.29 11.47
CA LEU A 150 -16.92 -4.41 10.01
C LEU A 150 -16.89 -5.87 9.57
N LEU A 151 -16.04 -6.69 10.18
CA LEU A 151 -15.97 -8.12 9.89
C LEU A 151 -17.30 -8.83 10.21
N GLN A 152 -17.92 -8.52 11.35
CA GLN A 152 -19.21 -9.10 11.75
C GLN A 152 -20.34 -8.69 10.81
N ARG A 153 -20.43 -7.41 10.41
CA ARG A 153 -21.47 -6.92 9.48
C ARG A 153 -21.36 -7.55 8.09
N ASN A 154 -20.16 -7.93 7.68
CA ASN A 154 -19.92 -8.57 6.38
C ASN A 154 -19.86 -10.11 6.48
N ASN A 155 -20.26 -10.70 7.60
CA ASN A 155 -20.20 -12.14 7.85
C ASN A 155 -18.81 -12.77 7.64
N LEU A 156 -17.76 -11.97 7.88
CA LEU A 156 -16.37 -12.41 7.78
C LEU A 156 -15.88 -12.98 9.10
N LYS A 157 -14.92 -13.89 9.04
CA LYS A 157 -14.27 -14.42 10.23
C LYS A 157 -13.63 -13.28 11.03
N VAL A 158 -13.97 -13.19 12.31
CA VAL A 158 -13.38 -12.17 13.21
C VAL A 158 -11.93 -12.52 13.47
N ILE A 159 -11.04 -11.63 13.02
CA ILE A 159 -9.60 -11.65 13.25
C ILE A 159 -9.17 -10.35 13.90
N ARG A 160 -7.97 -10.30 14.49
CA ARG A 160 -7.42 -9.06 15.05
C ARG A 160 -6.83 -8.21 13.93
N VAL A 161 -6.80 -6.88 14.12
CA VAL A 161 -6.13 -5.94 13.18
C VAL A 161 -4.67 -6.36 12.92
N HIS A 162 -3.98 -6.86 13.95
CA HIS A 162 -2.60 -7.33 13.84
C HIS A 162 -2.45 -8.57 12.93
N ASP A 163 -3.48 -9.41 12.87
CA ASP A 163 -3.46 -10.63 12.06
C ASP A 163 -3.49 -10.32 10.55
N LEU A 164 -3.84 -9.08 10.15
CA LEU A 164 -3.72 -8.59 8.77
C LEU A 164 -2.27 -8.54 8.26
N ARG A 165 -1.28 -8.53 9.16
CA ARG A 165 0.14 -8.60 8.78
C ARG A 165 0.59 -9.98 8.33
N HIS A 166 -0.20 -10.99 8.61
CA HIS A 166 0.14 -12.37 8.25
C HIS A 166 -0.67 -12.76 7.00
N PRO A 167 -0.02 -12.92 5.81
CA PRO A 167 -0.70 -13.32 4.57
C PRO A 167 -1.28 -14.74 4.61
N TYR A 168 -1.14 -15.43 5.73
CA TYR A 168 -1.71 -16.76 5.96
C TYR A 168 -3.05 -16.71 6.68
N VAL A 169 -4.02 -16.00 6.15
CA VAL A 169 -5.40 -16.44 6.35
C VAL A 169 -5.61 -17.59 5.37
N LYS A 170 -5.34 -18.81 5.79
CA LYS A 170 -5.76 -20.00 5.06
C LYS A 170 -7.24 -19.85 4.76
N HIS A 171 -7.58 -19.62 3.50
CA HIS A 171 -8.91 -19.88 3.01
C HIS A 171 -9.13 -21.39 3.18
N THR A 172 -9.59 -21.77 4.35
CA THR A 172 -10.20 -23.09 4.53
C THR A 172 -11.60 -22.96 3.95
N THR A 173 -11.70 -22.97 2.64
CA THR A 173 -12.92 -23.39 1.98
C THR A 173 -13.03 -24.88 2.29
N LYS A 174 -13.75 -25.21 3.34
CA LYS A 174 -14.31 -26.55 3.46
C LYS A 174 -15.42 -26.61 2.42
N ASN A 175 -15.11 -27.28 1.34
CA ASN A 175 -16.14 -27.86 0.48
C ASN A 175 -16.97 -28.83 1.32
N PHE A 176 -18.26 -28.59 1.35
CA PHE A 176 -19.28 -29.60 1.49
C PHE A 176 -20.14 -29.57 0.24
#